data_fcaffe8e5af618926bb477fb0318d60d
#
_entry.id   fcaffe8e5af618926bb477fb0318d60d
#
_cell.length_a   1.000
_cell.length_b   1.000
_cell.length_c   1.000
_cell.angle_alpha   90.00
_cell.angle_beta   90.00
_cell.angle_gamma   90.00
#
_symmetry.space_group_name_H-M   'P 1'
#
loop_
_entity.id
_entity.type
_entity.pdbx_description
1 polymer ?
#
loop_
_entity_poly.entity_id
_entity_poly.type
_entity_poly.pdbx_seq_one_letter_code
_entity_poly.pdbx_strand_id
1 'polypeptide(L)'
;RGKLIVTDSGFKDTANEADLEKLSQPLADYKAYVQGEVKELVAKTKTFTEAVKAGDIEKAKSLFAATRVHYERIEPIAELFSELDPVIDAREDDFKDGAKDAGFTGFHRIEHALWVEKDVSGVKEIAAKLMTDVEALQKEIDALAFPPGKVVGGASELIEEVAGSKISGEEDRYSHTDLSD
;
A
#
# COMPACT_ATOMS: atom_id res chain seq x y z
N ARG A 1 30.02 -13.81 -1.79
CA ARG A 1 28.56 -13.76 -1.48
C ARG A 1 28.44 -14.00 0.00
N GLY A 2 28.29 -12.95 0.81
CA GLY A 2 28.04 -13.05 2.25
C GLY A 2 26.55 -13.32 2.45
N LYS A 3 26.25 -14.37 3.22
CA LYS A 3 24.88 -14.68 3.65
C LYS A 3 24.60 -13.86 4.89
N LEU A 4 23.72 -12.88 4.80
CA LEU A 4 23.21 -12.19 5.98
C LEU A 4 22.30 -13.19 6.72
N ILE A 5 22.74 -13.67 7.86
CA ILE A 5 21.91 -14.47 8.75
C ILE A 5 21.26 -13.48 9.69
N VAL A 6 20.01 -13.12 9.44
CA VAL A 6 19.16 -12.46 10.45
C VAL A 6 18.80 -13.57 11.46
N THR A 7 19.56 -13.67 12.53
CA THR A 7 19.11 -14.43 13.68
C THR A 7 18.04 -13.62 14.37
N ASP A 8 16.92 -14.25 14.66
CA ASP A 8 15.91 -13.76 15.58
C ASP A 8 16.58 -13.61 16.98
N SER A 9 17.37 -12.55 17.09
CA SER A 9 17.81 -12.06 18.38
C SER A 9 16.59 -11.41 18.97
N GLY A 10 15.84 -12.20 19.77
CA GLY A 10 14.68 -11.72 20.47
C GLY A 10 14.91 -10.30 20.97
N PHE A 11 14.35 -9.34 20.26
CA PHE A 11 14.37 -7.95 20.65
C PHE A 11 13.59 -7.90 21.95
N LYS A 12 14.30 -8.14 23.07
CA LYS A 12 13.74 -7.82 24.36
C LYS A 12 13.53 -6.34 24.34
N ASP A 13 12.31 -5.94 24.50
CA ASP A 13 11.85 -4.58 24.65
C ASP A 13 12.52 -3.97 25.90
N THR A 14 13.81 -3.67 25.75
CA THR A 14 14.68 -3.07 26.78
C THR A 14 14.93 -1.59 26.49
N ALA A 15 14.05 -0.96 25.67
CA ALA A 15 14.03 0.47 25.58
C ALA A 15 13.74 1.01 27.01
N ASN A 16 14.74 1.67 27.61
CA ASN A 16 14.53 2.28 28.90
C ASN A 16 13.55 3.47 28.74
N GLU A 17 12.92 3.91 29.82
CA GLU A 17 11.93 5.02 29.79
C GLU A 17 12.51 6.27 29.11
N ALA A 18 13.80 6.56 29.27
CA ALA A 18 14.47 7.71 28.65
C ALA A 18 14.59 7.59 27.12
N ASP A 19 14.71 6.39 26.58
CA ASP A 19 14.73 6.16 25.12
C ASP A 19 13.33 6.22 24.54
N LEU A 20 12.33 5.73 25.25
CA LEU A 20 10.92 5.88 24.87
C LEU A 20 10.47 7.36 24.87
N GLU A 21 10.95 8.13 25.84
CA GLU A 21 10.68 9.59 25.89
C GLU A 21 11.30 10.32 24.68
N LYS A 22 12.51 9.97 24.27
CA LYS A 22 13.16 10.54 23.08
C LYS A 22 12.44 10.20 21.77
N LEU A 23 11.77 9.05 21.71
CA LEU A 23 11.02 8.61 20.53
C LEU A 23 9.58 9.18 20.49
N SER A 24 9.08 9.73 21.57
CA SER A 24 7.69 10.18 21.66
C SER A 24 7.32 11.24 20.61
N GLN A 25 8.17 12.25 20.43
CA GLN A 25 7.92 13.31 19.44
C GLN A 25 8.10 12.79 17.99
N PRO A 26 9.17 12.09 17.61
CA PRO A 26 9.31 11.49 16.28
C PRO A 26 8.14 10.56 15.90
N LEU A 27 7.63 9.77 16.84
CA LEU A 27 6.48 8.90 16.61
C LEU A 27 5.19 9.68 16.42
N ALA A 28 4.99 10.76 17.20
CA ALA A 28 3.84 11.64 17.03
C ALA A 28 3.87 12.35 15.67
N ASP A 29 5.04 12.83 15.25
CA ASP A 29 5.23 13.47 13.94
C ASP A 29 5.00 12.47 12.79
N TYR A 30 5.52 11.25 12.92
CA TYR A 30 5.29 10.19 11.94
C TYR A 30 3.81 9.78 11.86
N LYS A 31 3.14 9.64 13.02
CA LYS A 31 1.70 9.39 13.05
C LYS A 31 0.93 10.50 12.33
N ALA A 32 1.23 11.74 12.58
CA ALA A 32 0.59 12.88 11.91
C ALA A 32 0.84 12.86 10.39
N TYR A 33 2.05 12.52 9.97
CA TYR A 33 2.39 12.33 8.56
C TYR A 33 1.54 11.23 7.91
N VAL A 34 1.51 10.02 8.49
CA VAL A 34 0.74 8.89 7.97
C VAL A 34 -0.76 9.21 7.90
N GLN A 35 -1.31 9.87 8.92
CA GLN A 35 -2.71 10.32 8.93
C GLN A 35 -2.98 11.36 7.84
N GLY A 36 -2.02 12.23 7.54
CA GLY A 36 -2.10 13.18 6.42
C GLY A 36 -2.15 12.45 5.07
N GLU A 37 -1.23 11.50 4.86
CA GLU A 37 -1.15 10.74 3.61
C GLU A 37 -2.39 9.85 3.39
N VAL A 38 -2.90 9.15 4.40
CA VAL A 38 -4.10 8.34 4.24
C VAL A 38 -5.35 9.18 3.95
N LYS A 39 -5.43 10.38 4.48
CA LYS A 39 -6.52 11.32 4.16
C LYS A 39 -6.48 11.74 2.68
N GLU A 40 -5.30 12.05 2.16
CA GLU A 40 -5.11 12.35 0.74
C GLU A 40 -5.41 11.12 -0.12
N LEU A 41 -4.97 9.93 0.30
CA LEU A 41 -5.29 8.67 -0.37
C LEU A 41 -6.80 8.49 -0.52
N VAL A 42 -7.58 8.65 0.53
CA VAL A 42 -9.06 8.56 0.50
C VAL A 42 -9.64 9.55 -0.51
N ALA A 43 -9.22 10.82 -0.45
CA ALA A 43 -9.74 11.87 -1.33
C ALA A 43 -9.42 11.59 -2.82
N LYS A 44 -8.21 11.14 -3.11
CA LYS A 44 -7.77 10.83 -4.49
C LYS A 44 -8.37 9.52 -4.98
N THR A 45 -8.44 8.49 -4.15
CA THR A 45 -9.10 7.22 -4.49
C THR A 45 -10.56 7.44 -4.86
N LYS A 46 -11.26 8.33 -4.16
CA LYS A 46 -12.63 8.70 -4.53
C LYS A 46 -12.71 9.23 -5.96
N THR A 47 -11.88 10.20 -6.31
CA THR A 47 -11.88 10.79 -7.66
C THR A 47 -11.47 9.78 -8.73
N PHE A 48 -10.49 8.93 -8.43
CA PHE A 48 -10.03 7.85 -9.30
C PHE A 48 -11.14 6.82 -9.55
N THR A 49 -11.75 6.30 -8.49
CA THR A 49 -12.82 5.29 -8.62
C THR A 49 -14.08 5.84 -9.26
N GLU A 50 -14.37 7.14 -9.11
CA GLU A 50 -15.46 7.81 -9.85
C GLU A 50 -15.18 7.84 -11.36
N ALA A 51 -13.95 8.11 -11.79
CA ALA A 51 -13.55 8.07 -13.20
C ALA A 51 -13.67 6.64 -13.77
N VAL A 52 -13.21 5.62 -13.01
CA VAL A 52 -13.36 4.20 -13.40
C VAL A 52 -14.83 3.81 -13.56
N LYS A 53 -15.68 4.15 -12.60
CA LYS A 53 -17.13 3.86 -12.64
C LYS A 53 -17.83 4.57 -13.78
N ALA A 54 -17.39 5.78 -14.13
CA ALA A 54 -17.89 6.53 -15.29
C ALA A 54 -17.43 5.96 -16.64
N GLY A 55 -16.41 5.09 -16.65
CA GLY A 55 -15.82 4.56 -17.88
C GLY A 55 -14.83 5.52 -18.54
N ASP A 56 -14.37 6.55 -17.84
CA ASP A 56 -13.41 7.53 -18.35
C ASP A 56 -11.97 7.00 -18.15
N ILE A 57 -11.54 6.14 -19.08
CA ILE A 57 -10.26 5.46 -19.03
C ILE A 57 -9.08 6.44 -18.99
N GLU A 58 -9.09 7.47 -19.81
CA GLU A 58 -7.98 8.41 -19.90
C GLU A 58 -7.84 9.24 -18.61
N LYS A 59 -8.96 9.67 -18.05
CA LYS A 59 -8.96 10.34 -16.75
C LYS A 59 -8.51 9.40 -15.64
N ALA A 60 -8.99 8.16 -15.60
CA ALA A 60 -8.58 7.19 -14.60
C ALA A 60 -7.06 6.93 -14.67
N LYS A 61 -6.50 6.73 -15.87
CA LYS A 61 -5.06 6.58 -16.06
C LYS A 61 -4.26 7.79 -15.56
N SER A 62 -4.73 9.00 -15.85
CA SER A 62 -4.03 10.23 -15.42
C SER A 62 -4.04 10.43 -13.89
N LEU A 63 -4.96 9.77 -13.18
CA LEU A 63 -5.10 9.85 -11.73
C LEU A 63 -4.38 8.73 -10.99
N PHE A 64 -4.00 7.64 -11.66
CA PHE A 64 -3.52 6.41 -11.03
C PHE A 64 -2.28 6.63 -10.17
N ALA A 65 -1.15 7.06 -10.77
CA ALA A 65 0.09 7.29 -10.03
C ALA A 65 -0.07 8.33 -8.92
N ALA A 66 -0.74 9.47 -9.23
CA ALA A 66 -1.00 10.52 -8.25
C ALA A 66 -1.89 10.09 -7.07
N THR A 67 -2.60 8.96 -7.20
CA THR A 67 -3.38 8.36 -6.12
C THR A 67 -2.52 7.36 -5.35
N ARG A 68 -1.85 6.45 -6.07
CA ARG A 68 -1.03 5.39 -5.46
C ARG A 68 0.14 5.90 -4.63
N VAL A 69 0.78 7.00 -5.02
CA VAL A 69 1.91 7.58 -4.27
C VAL A 69 1.60 7.79 -2.78
N HIS A 70 0.35 8.03 -2.42
CA HIS A 70 -0.06 8.17 -1.02
C HIS A 70 -0.15 6.83 -0.31
N TYR A 71 -0.47 5.73 -1.03
CA TYR A 71 -0.42 4.38 -0.49
C TYR A 71 1.03 3.94 -0.27
N GLU A 72 1.89 4.08 -1.27
CA GLU A 72 3.33 3.76 -1.19
C GLU A 72 4.00 4.42 0.02
N ARG A 73 3.65 5.69 0.30
CA ARG A 73 4.21 6.43 1.44
C ARG A 73 3.78 5.91 2.81
N ILE A 74 2.66 5.21 2.88
CA ILE A 74 2.15 4.63 4.14
C ILE A 74 2.27 3.10 4.16
N GLU A 75 2.79 2.49 3.12
CA GLU A 75 2.91 1.03 2.96
C GLU A 75 3.48 0.35 4.22
N PRO A 76 4.58 0.84 4.87
CA PRO A 76 5.11 0.22 6.10
C PRO A 76 4.11 0.15 7.26
N ILE A 77 3.04 0.94 7.20
CA ILE A 77 1.97 0.92 8.20
C ILE A 77 0.75 0.16 7.66
N ALA A 78 0.47 0.25 6.36
CA ALA A 78 -0.63 -0.48 5.72
C ALA A 78 -0.46 -1.99 5.84
N GLU A 79 0.75 -2.51 5.65
CA GLU A 79 1.11 -3.93 5.81
C GLU A 79 0.82 -4.51 7.20
N LEU A 80 0.68 -3.66 8.24
CA LEU A 80 0.25 -4.13 9.56
C LEU A 80 -1.21 -4.62 9.57
N PHE A 81 -1.98 -4.30 8.53
CA PHE A 81 -3.40 -4.64 8.41
C PHE A 81 -3.61 -5.73 7.37
N SER A 82 -3.20 -6.95 7.71
CA SER A 82 -3.20 -8.14 6.83
C SER A 82 -4.54 -8.47 6.13
N GLU A 83 -5.64 -7.93 6.62
CA GLU A 83 -6.97 -8.09 5.99
C GLU A 83 -7.26 -7.01 4.94
N LEU A 84 -6.56 -5.87 4.98
CA LEU A 84 -6.80 -4.73 4.10
C LEU A 84 -5.72 -4.59 3.03
N ASP A 85 -4.47 -4.75 3.40
CA ASP A 85 -3.35 -4.60 2.49
C ASP A 85 -3.48 -5.47 1.23
N PRO A 86 -3.71 -6.80 1.30
CA PRO A 86 -3.81 -7.63 0.10
C PRO A 86 -5.02 -7.31 -0.79
N VAL A 87 -6.11 -6.80 -0.24
CA VAL A 87 -7.29 -6.45 -1.05
C VAL A 87 -7.19 -5.07 -1.69
N ILE A 88 -6.25 -4.24 -1.22
CA ILE A 88 -5.95 -2.90 -1.76
C ILE A 88 -4.84 -2.97 -2.80
N ASP A 89 -3.74 -3.70 -2.52
CA ASP A 89 -2.49 -3.57 -3.25
C ASP A 89 -1.87 -4.86 -3.79
N ALA A 90 -2.44 -6.07 -3.52
CA ALA A 90 -1.89 -7.31 -4.05
C ALA A 90 -1.77 -7.30 -5.58
N ARG A 91 -0.71 -7.92 -6.09
CA ARG A 91 -0.36 -7.97 -7.51
C ARG A 91 -0.87 -9.26 -8.16
N GLU A 92 -0.88 -9.31 -9.48
CA GLU A 92 -1.35 -10.46 -10.25
C GLU A 92 -0.62 -11.76 -9.90
N ASP A 93 0.69 -11.68 -9.68
CA ASP A 93 1.55 -12.83 -9.38
C ASP A 93 1.38 -13.40 -7.97
N ASP A 94 0.70 -12.69 -7.06
CA ASP A 94 0.27 -13.21 -5.76
C ASP A 94 -0.85 -14.26 -5.89
N PHE A 95 -1.47 -14.36 -7.07
CA PHE A 95 -2.64 -15.20 -7.30
C PHE A 95 -2.35 -16.34 -8.28
N LYS A 96 -2.83 -17.55 -7.93
CA LYS A 96 -2.60 -18.75 -8.73
C LYS A 96 -3.14 -18.65 -10.16
N ASP A 97 -4.29 -18.01 -10.32
CA ASP A 97 -4.98 -17.86 -11.61
C ASP A 97 -4.70 -16.47 -12.24
N GLY A 98 -3.71 -15.74 -11.70
CA GLY A 98 -3.28 -14.43 -12.16
C GLY A 98 -4.42 -13.43 -12.27
N ALA A 99 -4.48 -12.65 -13.35
CA ALA A 99 -5.51 -11.64 -13.57
C ALA A 99 -6.95 -12.17 -13.60
N LYS A 100 -7.14 -13.49 -13.70
CA LYS A 100 -8.46 -14.15 -13.69
C LYS A 100 -8.90 -14.61 -12.32
N ASP A 101 -8.02 -14.54 -11.33
CA ASP A 101 -8.35 -14.92 -9.97
C ASP A 101 -9.41 -13.99 -9.38
N ALA A 102 -10.43 -14.56 -8.77
CA ALA A 102 -11.51 -13.78 -8.16
C ALA A 102 -11.05 -12.97 -6.94
N GLY A 103 -9.93 -13.35 -6.33
CA GLY A 103 -9.30 -12.62 -5.23
C GLY A 103 -8.48 -11.41 -5.68
N PHE A 104 -8.09 -11.35 -6.96
CA PHE A 104 -7.32 -10.23 -7.50
C PHE A 104 -8.20 -8.99 -7.58
N THR A 105 -8.00 -8.06 -6.66
CA THR A 105 -8.79 -6.84 -6.48
C THR A 105 -7.86 -5.61 -6.33
N GLY A 106 -8.38 -4.50 -5.82
CA GLY A 106 -7.55 -3.35 -5.49
C GLY A 106 -7.06 -2.54 -6.68
N PHE A 107 -5.98 -1.79 -6.43
CA PHE A 107 -5.39 -0.90 -7.41
C PHE A 107 -4.88 -1.64 -8.64
N HIS A 108 -4.15 -2.73 -8.47
CA HIS A 108 -3.49 -3.45 -9.57
C HIS A 108 -4.48 -4.20 -10.46
N ARG A 109 -5.61 -4.65 -9.93
CA ARG A 109 -6.69 -5.20 -10.78
C ARG A 109 -7.33 -4.12 -11.68
N ILE A 110 -7.50 -2.91 -11.15
CA ILE A 110 -8.01 -1.78 -11.93
C ILE A 110 -6.94 -1.33 -12.94
N GLU A 111 -5.69 -1.30 -12.54
CA GLU A 111 -4.55 -1.01 -13.41
C GLU A 111 -4.52 -1.96 -14.62
N HIS A 112 -4.63 -3.26 -14.38
CA HIS A 112 -4.73 -4.26 -15.45
C HIS A 112 -5.89 -3.95 -16.42
N ALA A 113 -7.07 -3.61 -15.90
CA ALA A 113 -8.22 -3.24 -16.74
C ALA A 113 -7.95 -1.99 -17.59
N LEU A 114 -7.26 -0.99 -17.02
CA LEU A 114 -6.95 0.27 -17.71
C LEU A 114 -5.89 0.10 -18.81
N TRP A 115 -4.80 -0.62 -18.56
CA TRP A 115 -3.66 -0.68 -19.48
C TRP A 115 -3.64 -1.90 -20.37
N VAL A 116 -4.10 -3.08 -19.87
CA VAL A 116 -4.09 -4.34 -20.61
C VAL A 116 -5.42 -4.56 -21.32
N GLU A 117 -6.52 -4.62 -20.56
CA GLU A 117 -7.86 -4.87 -21.13
C GLU A 117 -8.40 -3.67 -21.91
N LYS A 118 -8.03 -2.46 -21.51
CA LYS A 118 -8.53 -1.18 -22.05
C LYS A 118 -10.06 -1.09 -21.97
N ASP A 119 -10.60 -1.75 -20.95
CA ASP A 119 -12.02 -1.79 -20.62
C ASP A 119 -12.20 -1.87 -19.10
N VAL A 120 -12.95 -0.94 -18.55
CA VAL A 120 -13.22 -0.86 -17.12
C VAL A 120 -14.63 -1.31 -16.73
N SER A 121 -15.41 -1.82 -17.69
CA SER A 121 -16.79 -2.24 -17.44
C SER A 121 -16.88 -3.36 -16.40
N GLY A 122 -15.91 -4.28 -16.39
CA GLY A 122 -15.82 -5.41 -15.48
C GLY A 122 -15.29 -5.09 -14.08
N VAL A 123 -14.74 -3.88 -13.85
CA VAL A 123 -14.09 -3.53 -12.57
C VAL A 123 -14.79 -2.44 -11.76
N LYS A 124 -16.03 -2.09 -12.10
CA LYS A 124 -16.79 -1.05 -11.39
C LYS A 124 -17.06 -1.40 -9.92
N GLU A 125 -17.39 -2.65 -9.67
CA GLU A 125 -17.60 -3.16 -8.29
C GLU A 125 -16.27 -3.24 -7.53
N ILE A 126 -15.18 -3.58 -8.20
CA ILE A 126 -13.83 -3.57 -7.62
C ILE A 126 -13.44 -2.13 -7.24
N ALA A 127 -13.73 -1.15 -8.09
CA ALA A 127 -13.50 0.25 -7.77
C ALA A 127 -14.35 0.74 -6.57
N ALA A 128 -15.60 0.28 -6.47
CA ALA A 128 -16.43 0.58 -5.30
C ALA A 128 -15.87 -0.05 -4.02
N LYS A 129 -15.42 -1.31 -4.11
CA LYS A 129 -14.79 -2.02 -2.99
C LYS A 129 -13.49 -1.34 -2.57
N LEU A 130 -12.61 -1.00 -3.50
CA LEU A 130 -11.36 -0.28 -3.22
C LEU A 130 -11.61 0.99 -2.40
N MET A 131 -12.63 1.77 -2.75
CA MET A 131 -12.98 2.97 -1.98
C MET A 131 -13.36 2.62 -0.53
N THR A 132 -14.15 1.57 -0.34
CA THR A 132 -14.55 1.10 1.00
C THR A 132 -13.35 0.60 1.81
N ASP A 133 -12.44 -0.15 1.17
CA ASP A 133 -11.25 -0.72 1.82
C ASP A 133 -10.27 0.39 2.24
N VAL A 134 -10.07 1.40 1.40
CA VAL A 134 -9.22 2.57 1.73
C VAL A 134 -9.83 3.42 2.85
N GLU A 135 -11.16 3.59 2.90
CA GLU A 135 -11.84 4.23 4.03
C GLU A 135 -11.72 3.41 5.33
N ALA A 136 -11.72 2.08 5.23
CA ALA A 136 -11.50 1.20 6.37
C ALA A 136 -10.05 1.33 6.86
N LEU A 137 -9.06 1.33 5.95
CA LEU A 137 -7.65 1.53 6.27
C LEU A 137 -7.43 2.86 7.01
N GLN A 138 -8.07 3.94 6.59
CA GLN A 138 -7.99 5.21 7.30
C GLN A 138 -8.46 5.08 8.76
N LYS A 139 -9.57 4.40 8.99
CA LYS A 139 -10.10 4.22 10.36
C LYS A 139 -9.16 3.41 11.23
N GLU A 140 -8.57 2.36 10.69
CA GLU A 140 -7.59 1.53 11.40
C GLU A 140 -6.31 2.32 11.73
N ILE A 141 -5.79 3.10 10.79
CA ILE A 141 -4.63 3.98 11.00
C ILE A 141 -4.92 5.05 12.06
N ASP A 142 -6.10 5.67 12.04
CA ASP A 142 -6.48 6.68 13.03
C ASP A 142 -6.55 6.09 14.45
N ALA A 143 -6.96 4.83 14.57
CA ALA A 143 -7.03 4.09 15.83
C ALA A 143 -5.69 3.52 16.31
N LEU A 144 -4.68 3.41 15.42
CA LEU A 144 -3.41 2.77 15.72
C LEU A 144 -2.58 3.57 16.73
N ALA A 145 -2.03 2.86 17.73
CA ALA A 145 -1.19 3.46 18.77
C ALA A 145 0.25 3.79 18.33
N PHE A 146 0.70 3.35 17.15
CA PHE A 146 2.07 3.53 16.63
C PHE A 146 3.17 3.08 17.60
N PRO A 147 3.21 1.79 18.00
CA PRO A 147 4.27 1.29 18.85
C PRO A 147 5.62 1.37 18.14
N PRO A 148 6.70 1.84 18.81
CA PRO A 148 8.02 2.03 18.18
C PRO A 148 8.54 0.80 17.42
N GLY A 149 8.41 -0.39 18.03
CA GLY A 149 8.86 -1.64 17.42
C GLY A 149 8.11 -2.01 16.14
N LYS A 150 6.84 -1.65 16.03
CA LYS A 150 6.04 -1.90 14.82
C LYS A 150 6.43 -0.97 13.68
N VAL A 151 6.67 0.31 13.98
CA VAL A 151 7.11 1.29 12.98
C VAL A 151 8.47 0.92 12.39
N VAL A 152 9.43 0.55 13.24
CA VAL A 152 10.78 0.12 12.80
C VAL A 152 10.70 -1.21 12.05
N GLY A 153 9.86 -2.15 12.51
CA GLY A 153 9.65 -3.45 11.87
C GLY A 153 9.13 -3.30 10.45
N GLY A 154 8.03 -2.58 10.25
CA GLY A 154 7.45 -2.35 8.92
C GLY A 154 8.41 -1.65 7.97
N ALA A 155 9.16 -0.65 8.44
CA ALA A 155 10.20 -0.01 7.62
C ALA A 155 11.31 -0.97 7.19
N SER A 156 11.69 -1.94 8.04
CA SER A 156 12.69 -2.94 7.68
C SER A 156 12.16 -3.95 6.67
N GLU A 157 10.92 -4.39 6.83
CA GLU A 157 10.23 -5.31 5.92
C GLU A 157 10.12 -4.69 4.53
N LEU A 158 9.69 -3.43 4.42
CA LEU A 158 9.60 -2.72 3.15
C LEU A 158 10.96 -2.56 2.47
N ILE A 159 12.04 -2.27 3.21
CA ILE A 159 13.39 -2.19 2.62
C ILE A 159 13.82 -3.55 2.04
N GLU A 160 13.50 -4.65 2.71
CA GLU A 160 13.81 -6.00 2.22
C GLU A 160 13.00 -6.32 0.96
N GLU A 161 11.74 -5.94 0.89
CA GLU A 161 10.88 -6.11 -0.29
C GLU A 161 11.41 -5.30 -1.48
N VAL A 162 11.68 -4.01 -1.30
CA VAL A 162 12.25 -3.16 -2.35
C VAL A 162 13.55 -3.75 -2.88
N ALA A 163 14.43 -4.23 -2.01
CA ALA A 163 15.69 -4.85 -2.43
C ALA A 163 15.51 -6.21 -3.10
N GLY A 164 14.47 -6.95 -2.75
CA GLY A 164 14.21 -8.30 -3.26
C GLY A 164 13.47 -8.34 -4.60
N SER A 165 12.49 -7.47 -4.80
CA SER A 165 11.57 -7.48 -5.94
C SER A 165 11.56 -6.18 -6.74
N LYS A 166 11.25 -5.05 -6.11
CA LYS A 166 11.02 -3.77 -6.81
C LYS A 166 12.24 -3.29 -7.60
N ILE A 167 13.46 -3.44 -7.08
CA ILE A 167 14.70 -3.05 -7.78
C ILE A 167 15.09 -4.06 -8.86
N SER A 168 14.78 -5.34 -8.67
CA SER A 168 15.13 -6.39 -9.64
C SER A 168 14.32 -6.33 -10.93
N GLY A 169 13.18 -5.65 -10.92
CA GLY A 169 12.25 -5.55 -12.04
C GLY A 169 11.49 -6.84 -12.31
N GLU A 170 11.42 -7.73 -11.34
CA GLU A 170 10.69 -9.00 -11.44
C GLU A 170 9.18 -8.84 -11.22
N GLU A 171 8.75 -7.71 -10.66
CA GLU A 171 7.34 -7.38 -10.51
C GLU A 171 6.70 -6.99 -11.83
N ASP A 172 5.50 -7.53 -12.09
CA ASP A 172 4.69 -7.17 -13.26
C ASP A 172 4.03 -5.79 -13.06
N ARG A 173 4.23 -4.91 -14.01
CA ARG A 173 3.86 -3.49 -13.92
C ARG A 173 3.21 -3.03 -15.21
N TYR A 174 1.92 -2.79 -15.16
CA TYR A 174 1.14 -2.47 -16.35
C TYR A 174 1.25 -1.01 -16.78
N SER A 175 1.27 -0.09 -15.83
CA SER A 175 1.34 1.35 -16.09
C SER A 175 2.76 1.88 -16.25
N HIS A 176 3.76 1.16 -15.74
CA HIS A 176 5.16 1.59 -15.64
C HIS A 176 5.33 2.87 -14.80
N THR A 177 4.47 3.10 -13.82
CA THR A 177 4.51 4.29 -12.96
C THR A 177 5.15 4.04 -11.59
N ASP A 178 5.31 2.80 -11.18
CA ASP A 178 5.82 2.44 -9.85
C ASP A 178 7.25 2.89 -9.55
N LEU A 179 8.07 3.14 -10.58
CA LEU A 179 9.42 3.70 -10.40
C LEU A 179 9.43 5.23 -10.22
N SER A 180 8.28 5.87 -10.38
CA SER A 180 8.12 7.31 -10.20
C SER A 180 7.43 7.68 -8.88
N ASP A 181 6.96 6.68 -8.16
CA ASP A 181 6.28 6.80 -6.87
C ASP A 181 7.29 6.67 -5.72
#